data_5bf9df75b45f120a7e44a1b027fc7bf8
#
_entry.id   5bf9df75b45f120a7e44a1b027fc7bf8
#
_cell.length_a   1.000
_cell.length_b   1.000
_cell.length_c   1.000
_cell.angle_alpha   90.00
_cell.angle_beta   90.00
_cell.angle_gamma   90.00
#
_symmetry.space_group_name_H-M   'P 1'
#
loop_
_entity.id
_entity.type
_entity.pdbx_description
1 polymer ?
#
loop_
_entity_poly.entity_id
_entity_poly.type
_entity_poly.pdbx_seq_one_letter_code
_entity_poly.pdbx_strand_id
1 'polypeptide(L)'
;MDVRLEILKQSDEEQFIKDNQSAFNFGAAQYFNEEQLEAQHEEEGQIISKETIVNSIHQEGSITYNIIANNQKVGGIIINLKDDFGELEIFFVNPSFESKGIGQSAWKEVERLHPEIKTWETVTPYFEQRNIHFYVNKLGFHIVEFYTKFLKDKDMPQGMDGMFRFQKIIK
;
A
#
# COMPACT_ATOMS: atom_id res chain seq x y z
N MET A 1 -0.98 -20.23 10.08
CA MET A 1 -0.57 -19.90 8.70
C MET A 1 0.81 -19.27 8.76
N ASP A 2 1.73 -19.83 8.01
CA ASP A 2 3.10 -19.32 7.93
C ASP A 2 3.14 -18.18 6.91
N VAL A 3 3.34 -16.95 7.38
CA VAL A 3 3.48 -15.75 6.54
C VAL A 3 4.86 -15.17 6.76
N ARG A 4 5.59 -14.98 5.67
CA ARG A 4 6.92 -14.37 5.69
C ARG A 4 7.08 -13.38 4.53
N LEU A 5 8.07 -12.53 4.64
CA LEU A 5 8.45 -11.57 3.60
C LEU A 5 9.76 -12.00 2.93
N GLU A 6 9.79 -11.92 1.61
CA GLU A 6 10.99 -12.15 0.82
C GLU A 6 11.28 -10.93 -0.06
N ILE A 7 12.54 -10.48 -0.07
CA ILE A 7 12.97 -9.38 -0.93
C ILE A 7 12.64 -9.68 -2.39
N LEU A 8 12.04 -8.72 -3.08
CA LEU A 8 11.74 -8.84 -4.50
C LEU A 8 13.03 -9.00 -5.31
N LYS A 9 13.09 -10.04 -6.13
CA LYS A 9 14.16 -10.22 -7.10
C LYS A 9 13.84 -9.49 -8.40
N GLN A 10 14.85 -8.98 -9.08
CA GLN A 10 14.67 -8.29 -10.37
C GLN A 10 13.92 -9.17 -11.39
N SER A 11 14.18 -10.47 -11.41
CA SER A 11 13.49 -11.42 -12.28
C SER A 11 11.98 -11.54 -12.03
N ASP A 12 11.51 -11.15 -10.86
CA ASP A 12 10.10 -11.25 -10.44
C ASP A 12 9.36 -9.90 -10.54
N GLU A 13 10.05 -8.83 -10.88
CA GLU A 13 9.49 -7.46 -10.86
C GLU A 13 8.28 -7.31 -11.80
N GLU A 14 8.33 -7.85 -13.01
CA GLU A 14 7.20 -7.78 -13.95
C GLU A 14 5.95 -8.48 -13.41
N GLN A 15 6.12 -9.63 -12.79
CA GLN A 15 4.99 -10.35 -12.20
C GLN A 15 4.43 -9.59 -10.99
N PHE A 16 5.31 -9.02 -10.16
CA PHE A 16 4.91 -8.17 -9.03
C PHE A 16 4.04 -6.99 -9.50
N ILE A 17 4.44 -6.31 -10.57
CA ILE A 17 3.69 -5.19 -11.15
C ILE A 17 2.30 -5.65 -11.59
N LYS A 18 2.21 -6.76 -12.32
CA LYS A 18 0.93 -7.31 -12.79
C LYS A 18 0.01 -7.71 -11.63
N ASP A 19 0.55 -8.35 -10.62
CA ASP A 19 -0.20 -8.76 -9.43
C ASP A 19 -0.72 -7.54 -8.65
N ASN A 20 0.09 -6.50 -8.52
CA ASN A 20 -0.30 -5.24 -7.91
C ASN A 20 -1.45 -4.58 -8.68
N GLN A 21 -1.29 -4.42 -9.99
CA GLN A 21 -2.33 -3.83 -10.85
C GLN A 21 -3.64 -4.60 -10.76
N SER A 22 -3.57 -5.93 -10.82
CA SER A 22 -4.74 -6.80 -10.69
C SER A 22 -5.46 -6.65 -9.36
N ALA A 23 -4.72 -6.61 -8.24
CA ALA A 23 -5.27 -6.43 -6.90
C ALA A 23 -5.93 -5.06 -6.73
N PHE A 24 -5.31 -3.99 -7.24
CA PHE A 24 -5.85 -2.63 -7.17
C PHE A 24 -7.10 -2.47 -8.03
N ASN A 25 -7.10 -3.04 -9.24
CA ASN A 25 -8.28 -3.04 -10.10
C ASN A 25 -9.46 -3.77 -9.43
N PHE A 26 -9.20 -4.93 -8.83
CA PHE A 26 -10.22 -5.68 -8.09
C PHE A 26 -10.77 -4.86 -6.91
N GLY A 27 -9.90 -4.23 -6.13
CA GLY A 27 -10.29 -3.40 -4.99
C GLY A 27 -11.15 -2.21 -5.41
N ALA A 28 -10.74 -1.48 -6.44
CA ALA A 28 -11.49 -0.34 -6.95
C ALA A 28 -12.87 -0.72 -7.51
N ALA A 29 -12.98 -1.88 -8.14
CA ALA A 29 -14.25 -2.40 -8.67
C ALA A 29 -15.30 -2.68 -7.57
N GLN A 30 -14.91 -2.74 -6.30
CA GLN A 30 -15.85 -2.85 -5.17
C GLN A 30 -16.57 -1.53 -4.87
N TYR A 31 -16.04 -0.39 -5.30
CA TYR A 31 -16.54 0.95 -4.97
C TYR A 31 -17.10 1.71 -6.17
N PHE A 32 -16.63 1.40 -7.39
CA PHE A 32 -16.90 2.17 -8.59
C PHE A 32 -17.60 1.34 -9.66
N ASN A 33 -18.49 1.99 -10.44
CA ASN A 33 -18.99 1.45 -11.70
C ASN A 33 -17.93 1.64 -12.82
N GLU A 34 -18.20 1.12 -14.03
CA GLU A 34 -17.24 1.19 -15.16
C GLU A 34 -16.83 2.62 -15.50
N GLU A 35 -17.76 3.56 -15.59
CA GLU A 35 -17.49 4.96 -15.90
C GLU A 35 -16.60 5.61 -14.82
N GLN A 36 -16.91 5.34 -13.55
CA GLN A 36 -16.13 5.84 -12.41
C GLN A 36 -14.73 5.23 -12.38
N LEU A 37 -14.59 3.95 -12.72
CA LEU A 37 -13.30 3.27 -12.81
C LEU A 37 -12.40 3.91 -13.87
N GLU A 38 -12.93 4.18 -15.06
CA GLU A 38 -12.18 4.85 -16.12
C GLU A 38 -11.62 6.20 -15.66
N ALA A 39 -12.41 6.98 -14.90
CA ALA A 39 -11.97 8.25 -14.34
C ALA A 39 -10.84 8.12 -13.30
N GLN A 40 -10.66 6.95 -12.70
CA GLN A 40 -9.62 6.68 -11.70
C GLN A 40 -8.35 6.05 -12.29
N HIS A 41 -8.36 5.68 -13.56
CA HIS A 41 -7.22 5.02 -14.19
C HIS A 41 -6.01 5.96 -14.33
N GLU A 42 -4.86 5.55 -13.83
CA GLU A 42 -3.58 6.23 -14.09
C GLU A 42 -3.03 5.90 -15.49
N GLU A 43 -3.35 4.72 -16.01
CA GLU A 43 -3.10 4.32 -17.40
C GLU A 43 -4.28 3.48 -17.91
N GLU A 44 -4.34 3.24 -19.21
CA GLU A 44 -5.46 2.53 -19.83
C GLU A 44 -5.71 1.16 -19.15
N GLY A 45 -6.91 1.00 -18.60
CA GLY A 45 -7.33 -0.22 -17.93
C GLY A 45 -6.71 -0.48 -16.56
N GLN A 46 -5.95 0.47 -15.98
CA GLN A 46 -5.23 0.27 -14.73
C GLN A 46 -5.45 1.41 -13.74
N ILE A 47 -5.90 1.08 -12.52
CA ILE A 47 -6.03 2.03 -11.41
C ILE A 47 -4.66 2.60 -11.04
N ILE A 48 -3.64 1.75 -10.99
CA ILE A 48 -2.27 2.17 -10.74
C ILE A 48 -1.40 1.85 -11.97
N SER A 49 -0.63 2.83 -12.44
CA SER A 49 0.23 2.65 -13.61
C SER A 49 1.46 1.81 -13.30
N LYS A 50 1.99 1.15 -14.32
CA LYS A 50 3.30 0.49 -14.25
C LYS A 50 4.39 1.48 -13.82
N GLU A 51 4.36 2.70 -14.36
CA GLU A 51 5.34 3.75 -14.02
C GLU A 51 5.32 4.08 -12.52
N THR A 52 4.14 4.26 -11.93
CA THR A 52 4.01 4.53 -10.48
C THR A 52 4.61 3.41 -9.66
N ILE A 53 4.34 2.15 -10.00
CA ILE A 53 4.87 0.99 -9.28
C ILE A 53 6.40 0.91 -9.43
N VAL A 54 6.91 1.06 -10.64
CA VAL A 54 8.37 1.04 -10.92
C VAL A 54 9.09 2.14 -10.16
N ASN A 55 8.54 3.37 -10.16
CA ASN A 55 9.11 4.48 -9.40
C ASN A 55 9.13 4.19 -7.89
N SER A 56 8.07 3.60 -7.34
CA SER A 56 8.04 3.19 -5.93
C SER A 56 9.09 2.12 -5.61
N ILE A 57 9.28 1.14 -6.50
CA ILE A 57 10.29 0.08 -6.32
C ILE A 57 11.71 0.65 -6.30
N HIS A 58 12.01 1.59 -7.21
CA HIS A 58 13.38 2.04 -7.49
C HIS A 58 13.76 3.38 -6.83
N GLN A 59 12.87 4.02 -6.09
CA GLN A 59 13.25 5.26 -5.39
C GLN A 59 14.25 4.98 -4.25
N GLU A 60 15.05 5.98 -3.92
CA GLU A 60 16.01 5.89 -2.82
C GLU A 60 15.31 5.57 -1.50
N GLY A 61 15.86 4.61 -0.73
CA GLY A 61 15.29 4.17 0.54
C GLY A 61 14.20 3.10 0.42
N SER A 62 13.81 2.72 -0.81
CA SER A 62 12.75 1.74 -1.03
C SER A 62 13.22 0.30 -0.80
N ILE A 63 12.36 -0.48 -0.16
CA ILE A 63 12.47 -1.93 -0.03
C ILE A 63 11.16 -2.55 -0.48
N THR A 64 11.25 -3.53 -1.37
CA THR A 64 10.09 -4.24 -1.90
C THR A 64 10.12 -5.70 -1.46
N TYR A 65 8.99 -6.15 -0.91
CA TYR A 65 8.80 -7.52 -0.46
C TYR A 65 7.69 -8.23 -1.22
N ASN A 66 7.93 -9.49 -1.58
CA ASN A 66 6.84 -10.44 -1.81
C ASN A 66 6.30 -10.93 -0.47
N ILE A 67 4.99 -11.02 -0.34
CA ILE A 67 4.34 -11.70 0.79
C ILE A 67 4.20 -13.18 0.42
N ILE A 68 4.77 -14.04 1.24
CA ILE A 68 4.72 -15.49 1.06
C ILE A 68 3.82 -16.09 2.16
N ALA A 69 2.80 -16.81 1.75
CA ALA A 69 1.95 -17.57 2.66
C ALA A 69 1.90 -19.04 2.19
N ASN A 70 2.22 -19.97 3.09
CA ASN A 70 2.27 -21.40 2.76
C ASN A 70 3.08 -21.69 1.48
N ASN A 71 4.24 -21.06 1.36
CA ASN A 71 5.18 -21.15 0.22
C ASN A 71 4.65 -20.63 -1.12
N GLN A 72 3.59 -19.85 -1.12
CA GLN A 72 3.04 -19.20 -2.32
C GLN A 72 3.18 -17.68 -2.23
N LYS A 73 3.48 -17.02 -3.34
CA LYS A 73 3.43 -15.56 -3.44
C LYS A 73 1.95 -15.12 -3.43
N VAL A 74 1.56 -14.39 -2.41
CA VAL A 74 0.15 -14.00 -2.20
C VAL A 74 -0.08 -12.50 -2.18
N GLY A 75 0.98 -11.70 -2.32
CA GLY A 75 0.88 -10.24 -2.31
C GLY A 75 2.25 -9.57 -2.31
N GLY A 76 2.25 -8.28 -2.07
CA GLY A 76 3.45 -7.48 -2.03
C GLY A 76 3.35 -6.24 -1.16
N ILE A 77 4.51 -5.76 -0.73
CA ILE A 77 4.66 -4.56 0.08
C ILE A 77 5.84 -3.76 -0.46
N ILE A 78 5.65 -2.46 -0.63
CA ILE A 78 6.74 -1.52 -0.88
C ILE A 78 6.76 -0.53 0.29
N ILE A 79 7.89 -0.44 0.95
CA ILE A 79 8.15 0.56 2.00
C ILE A 79 9.30 1.45 1.58
N ASN A 80 9.31 2.67 2.08
CA ASN A 80 10.42 3.59 1.94
C ASN A 80 10.92 4.00 3.33
N LEU A 81 12.21 3.86 3.56
CA LEU A 81 12.82 4.10 4.87
C LEU A 81 13.77 5.28 4.83
N LYS A 82 13.66 6.13 5.84
CA LYS A 82 14.59 7.23 6.08
C LYS A 82 14.79 7.42 7.59
N ASP A 83 16.00 7.15 8.06
CA ASP A 83 16.35 7.20 9.48
C ASP A 83 15.44 6.28 10.31
N ASP A 84 14.67 6.82 11.25
CA ASP A 84 13.71 6.08 12.07
C ASP A 84 12.25 6.23 11.59
N PHE A 85 12.07 6.73 10.36
CA PHE A 85 10.77 6.95 9.72
C PHE A 85 10.57 6.01 8.53
N GLY A 86 9.40 5.39 8.44
CA GLY A 86 9.01 4.52 7.34
C GLY A 86 7.69 4.94 6.71
N GLU A 87 7.64 4.93 5.40
CA GLU A 87 6.41 5.07 4.62
C GLU A 87 6.00 3.73 4.04
N LEU A 88 4.72 3.39 4.19
CA LEU A 88 4.10 2.29 3.47
C LEU A 88 3.57 2.86 2.15
N GLU A 89 4.28 2.58 1.07
CA GLU A 89 3.97 3.09 -0.27
C GLU A 89 2.87 2.27 -0.96
N ILE A 90 3.05 0.95 -0.98
CA ILE A 90 2.14 0.01 -1.64
C ILE A 90 1.99 -1.22 -0.76
N PHE A 91 0.75 -1.67 -0.61
CA PHE A 91 0.40 -2.90 0.09
C PHE A 91 -0.76 -3.57 -0.63
N PHE A 92 -0.56 -4.81 -1.06
CA PHE A 92 -1.64 -5.57 -1.68
C PHE A 92 -1.55 -7.05 -1.32
N VAL A 93 -2.72 -7.67 -1.25
CA VAL A 93 -2.87 -9.13 -1.15
C VAL A 93 -3.71 -9.56 -2.34
N ASN A 94 -3.33 -10.64 -3.00
CA ASN A 94 -4.10 -11.20 -4.09
C ASN A 94 -5.52 -11.50 -3.60
N PRO A 95 -6.57 -11.06 -4.33
CA PRO A 95 -7.96 -11.21 -3.91
C PRO A 95 -8.36 -12.64 -3.51
N SER A 96 -7.77 -13.65 -4.13
CA SER A 96 -8.01 -15.07 -3.79
C SER A 96 -7.56 -15.44 -2.36
N PHE A 97 -6.72 -14.63 -1.74
CA PHE A 97 -6.16 -14.85 -0.41
C PHE A 97 -6.61 -13.80 0.63
N GLU A 98 -7.47 -12.88 0.25
CA GLU A 98 -7.99 -11.86 1.18
C GLU A 98 -8.81 -12.48 2.32
N SER A 99 -8.98 -11.70 3.40
CA SER A 99 -9.77 -12.04 4.59
C SER A 99 -9.28 -13.26 5.39
N LYS A 100 -8.03 -13.68 5.19
CA LYS A 100 -7.38 -14.77 5.93
C LYS A 100 -6.36 -14.30 6.96
N GLY A 101 -6.31 -12.99 7.26
CA GLY A 101 -5.35 -12.43 8.20
C GLY A 101 -3.91 -12.27 7.65
N ILE A 102 -3.70 -12.57 6.38
CA ILE A 102 -2.38 -12.49 5.73
C ILE A 102 -1.81 -11.07 5.80
N GLY A 103 -2.60 -10.06 5.48
CA GLY A 103 -2.15 -8.68 5.52
C GLY A 103 -1.68 -8.25 6.91
N GLN A 104 -2.41 -8.62 7.95
CA GLN A 104 -2.04 -8.31 9.33
C GLN A 104 -0.75 -9.04 9.75
N SER A 105 -0.61 -10.30 9.36
CA SER A 105 0.60 -11.08 9.63
C SER A 105 1.81 -10.51 8.87
N ALA A 106 1.62 -10.14 7.60
CA ALA A 106 2.67 -9.53 6.78
C ALA A 106 3.15 -8.18 7.38
N TRP A 107 2.22 -7.35 7.86
CA TRP A 107 2.59 -6.09 8.50
C TRP A 107 3.40 -6.30 9.80
N LYS A 108 3.02 -7.27 10.62
CA LYS A 108 3.82 -7.65 11.80
C LYS A 108 5.25 -8.06 11.43
N GLU A 109 5.41 -8.73 10.30
CA GLU A 109 6.75 -9.08 9.80
C GLU A 109 7.54 -7.83 9.36
N VAL A 110 6.89 -6.83 8.74
CA VAL A 110 7.53 -5.55 8.44
C VAL A 110 8.07 -4.91 9.72
N GLU A 111 7.24 -4.78 10.74
CA GLU A 111 7.64 -4.18 12.02
C GLU A 111 8.76 -4.99 12.72
N ARG A 112 8.72 -6.31 12.61
CA ARG A 112 9.75 -7.19 13.16
C ARG A 112 11.09 -7.06 12.45
N LEU A 113 11.06 -6.89 11.13
CA LEU A 113 12.26 -6.74 10.29
C LEU A 113 12.90 -5.35 10.41
N HIS A 114 12.11 -4.35 10.80
CA HIS A 114 12.54 -2.96 10.88
C HIS A 114 12.30 -2.36 12.27
N PRO A 115 12.93 -2.92 13.31
CA PRO A 115 12.72 -2.46 14.69
C PRO A 115 13.28 -1.06 14.97
N GLU A 116 14.13 -0.54 14.07
CA GLU A 116 14.67 0.81 14.12
C GLU A 116 13.63 1.89 13.80
N ILE A 117 12.56 1.52 13.08
CA ILE A 117 11.54 2.50 12.68
C ILE A 117 10.64 2.86 13.86
N LYS A 118 10.54 4.14 14.15
CA LYS A 118 9.72 4.68 15.25
C LYS A 118 8.35 5.16 14.81
N THR A 119 8.25 5.61 13.55
CA THR A 119 7.03 6.16 13.00
C THR A 119 6.80 5.58 11.61
N TRP A 120 5.61 5.02 11.41
CA TRP A 120 5.13 4.59 10.09
C TRP A 120 4.02 5.51 9.61
N GLU A 121 4.03 5.84 8.33
CA GLU A 121 2.97 6.58 7.67
C GLU A 121 2.49 5.88 6.41
N THR A 122 1.23 6.12 6.06
CA THR A 122 0.65 5.75 4.77
C THR A 122 -0.51 6.69 4.42
N VAL A 123 -0.94 6.66 3.17
CA VAL A 123 -2.08 7.44 2.69
C VAL A 123 -3.03 6.53 1.94
N THR A 124 -4.33 6.84 1.99
CA THR A 124 -5.34 6.15 1.18
C THR A 124 -6.51 7.09 0.87
N PRO A 125 -7.17 6.94 -0.29
CA PRO A 125 -8.35 7.75 -0.61
C PRO A 125 -9.49 7.54 0.39
N TYR A 126 -10.26 8.61 0.61
CA TYR A 126 -11.37 8.61 1.58
C TYR A 126 -12.45 7.57 1.30
N PHE A 127 -12.63 7.15 0.05
CA PHE A 127 -13.63 6.16 -0.33
C PHE A 127 -13.20 4.71 -0.10
N GLU A 128 -11.93 4.48 0.13
CA GLU A 128 -11.34 3.14 0.34
C GLU A 128 -11.61 2.62 1.76
N GLN A 129 -12.87 2.36 2.09
CA GLN A 129 -13.30 1.98 3.44
C GLN A 129 -12.62 0.71 3.96
N ARG A 130 -12.36 -0.27 3.08
CA ARG A 130 -11.63 -1.50 3.46
C ARG A 130 -10.20 -1.20 3.91
N ASN A 131 -9.50 -0.34 3.19
CA ASN A 131 -8.15 0.07 3.54
C ASN A 131 -8.14 0.87 4.84
N ILE A 132 -9.06 1.80 5.02
CA ILE A 132 -9.21 2.59 6.24
C ILE A 132 -9.46 1.66 7.44
N HIS A 133 -10.40 0.72 7.31
CA HIS A 133 -10.66 -0.29 8.35
C HIS A 133 -9.40 -1.12 8.65
N PHE A 134 -8.68 -1.53 7.64
CA PHE A 134 -7.46 -2.32 7.78
C PHE A 134 -6.37 -1.54 8.53
N TYR A 135 -6.05 -0.33 8.08
CA TYR A 135 -5.01 0.47 8.73
C TYR A 135 -5.38 0.85 10.17
N VAL A 136 -6.60 1.32 10.40
CA VAL A 136 -7.01 1.79 11.73
C VAL A 136 -7.29 0.62 12.67
N ASN A 137 -8.14 -0.32 12.27
CA ASN A 137 -8.68 -1.32 13.18
C ASN A 137 -7.82 -2.60 13.27
N LYS A 138 -7.01 -2.89 12.25
CA LYS A 138 -6.19 -4.12 12.22
C LYS A 138 -4.72 -3.85 12.47
N LEU A 139 -4.18 -2.74 11.96
CA LEU A 139 -2.76 -2.43 12.05
C LEU A 139 -2.42 -1.40 13.14
N GLY A 140 -3.41 -0.69 13.68
CA GLY A 140 -3.22 0.28 14.77
C GLY A 140 -2.70 1.65 14.32
N PHE A 141 -2.90 2.01 13.04
CA PHE A 141 -2.67 3.37 12.57
C PHE A 141 -3.78 4.30 13.05
N HIS A 142 -3.47 5.59 13.13
CA HIS A 142 -4.42 6.66 13.39
C HIS A 142 -4.51 7.60 12.21
N ILE A 143 -5.71 8.10 11.91
CA ILE A 143 -5.88 9.17 10.93
C ILE A 143 -5.39 10.47 11.58
N VAL A 144 -4.42 11.11 10.96
CA VAL A 144 -3.79 12.33 11.49
C VAL A 144 -4.04 13.55 10.61
N GLU A 145 -4.44 13.34 9.34
CA GLU A 145 -4.71 14.43 8.40
C GLU A 145 -5.65 13.96 7.29
N PHE A 146 -6.48 14.89 6.82
CA PHE A 146 -7.28 14.72 5.62
C PHE A 146 -6.93 15.82 4.62
N TYR A 147 -6.35 15.44 3.51
CA TYR A 147 -6.00 16.36 2.43
C TYR A 147 -7.23 16.70 1.59
N THR A 148 -7.51 17.98 1.45
CA THR A 148 -8.66 18.46 0.69
C THR A 148 -8.33 19.80 0.04
N LYS A 149 -8.98 20.11 -1.09
CA LYS A 149 -8.87 21.41 -1.77
C LYS A 149 -9.21 22.63 -0.89
N PHE A 150 -9.85 22.39 0.26
CA PHE A 150 -10.16 23.44 1.23
C PHE A 150 -9.01 23.77 2.19
N LEU A 151 -7.98 22.91 2.24
CA LEU A 151 -6.73 23.24 2.90
C LEU A 151 -6.05 24.37 2.14
N LYS A 152 -5.85 25.49 2.84
CA LYS A 152 -5.21 26.68 2.26
C LYS A 152 -3.68 26.60 2.33
N ASP A 153 -3.14 25.53 2.89
CA ASP A 153 -1.71 25.33 2.99
C ASP A 153 -1.10 25.06 1.63
N LYS A 154 -0.07 25.84 1.33
CA LYS A 154 0.70 25.78 0.08
C LYS A 154 1.48 24.46 -0.08
N ASP A 155 1.42 23.60 0.94
CA ASP A 155 2.25 22.40 1.06
C ASP A 155 1.48 21.09 0.84
N MET A 156 0.23 21.14 0.37
CA MET A 156 -0.46 19.91 -0.01
C MET A 156 0.22 19.32 -1.25
N PRO A 157 0.78 18.10 -1.17
CA PRO A 157 1.38 17.47 -2.33
C PRO A 157 0.38 17.31 -3.47
N GLN A 158 0.83 17.48 -4.71
CA GLN A 158 0.00 17.30 -5.89
C GLN A 158 -0.64 15.90 -5.90
N GLY A 159 -1.93 15.81 -6.21
CA GLY A 159 -2.66 14.54 -6.30
C GLY A 159 -3.15 13.98 -4.96
N MET A 160 -3.00 14.71 -3.86
CA MET A 160 -3.41 14.26 -2.52
C MET A 160 -4.83 14.67 -2.12
N ASP A 161 -5.57 15.38 -2.98
CA ASP A 161 -6.95 15.78 -2.68
C ASP A 161 -7.84 14.56 -2.41
N GLY A 162 -8.52 14.56 -1.26
CA GLY A 162 -9.38 13.45 -0.84
C GLY A 162 -8.62 12.28 -0.20
N MET A 163 -7.36 12.45 0.17
CA MET A 163 -6.57 11.42 0.85
C MET A 163 -6.58 11.60 2.36
N PHE A 164 -6.69 10.51 3.09
CA PHE A 164 -6.32 10.44 4.50
C PHE A 164 -4.85 10.10 4.64
N ARG A 165 -4.16 10.77 5.59
CA ARG A 165 -2.83 10.38 6.07
C ARG A 165 -2.97 9.65 7.40
N PHE A 166 -2.35 8.49 7.48
CA PHE A 166 -2.35 7.63 8.65
C PHE A 166 -0.95 7.61 9.26
N GLN A 167 -0.89 7.54 10.57
CA GLN A 167 0.37 7.44 11.29
C GLN A 167 0.28 6.37 12.38
N LYS A 168 1.36 5.60 12.54
CA LYS A 168 1.54 4.66 13.64
C LYS A 168 2.89 4.94 14.31
N ILE A 169 2.84 5.25 15.61
CA ILE A 169 4.04 5.45 16.43
C ILE A 169 4.30 4.14 17.18
N ILE A 170 5.50 3.60 17.00
CA ILE A 170 5.95 2.38 17.70
C ILE A 170 6.46 2.78 19.09
N LYS A 171 5.88 2.16 20.09
CA LYS A 171 6.23 2.41 21.52
C LYS A 171 7.22 1.37 22.01
#